data_198b335878c5491d5c4d04bcf266466e
#
_entry.id   198b335878c5491d5c4d04bcf266466e
#
_cell.length_a   1.000
_cell.length_b   1.000
_cell.length_c   1.000
_cell.angle_alpha   90.00
_cell.angle_beta   90.00
_cell.angle_gamma   90.00
#
_symmetry.space_group_name_H-M   'P 1'
#
loop_
_entity.id
_entity.type
_entity.pdbx_description
1 polymer ?
#
loop_
_entity_poly.entity_id
_entity_poly.type
_entity_poly.pdbx_seq_one_letter_code
_entity_poly.pdbx_strand_id
1 'polypeptide(L)'
;KTPDGNAFLRQIKGMAPGDELLVQVTGYGEDGKAIPVQHRVLFKSRFVIVTPNAPGINVSRSIRDDDRREELLAVVHDTVENVPHGIILRSSCEVAEDADIADDLLSMLSLADQVLSDDGSGPEMLTEGDSPHLLAWRDWVEPAEVVTEDGGFETHGVMDAVEALESPR
;
A
#
# COMPACT_ATOMS: atom_id res chain seq x y z
N LYS A 1 6.17 -12.16 17.59
CA LYS A 1 4.88 -11.71 18.17
C LYS A 1 4.58 -10.32 17.67
N THR A 2 3.32 -10.00 17.46
CA THR A 2 2.80 -8.66 17.18
C THR A 2 1.90 -8.24 18.34
N PRO A 3 1.48 -6.95 18.43
CA PRO A 3 0.51 -6.53 19.45
C PRO A 3 -0.77 -7.38 19.45
N ASP A 4 -1.23 -7.80 18.26
CA ASP A 4 -2.48 -8.56 18.08
C ASP A 4 -2.31 -10.08 18.20
N GLY A 5 -1.11 -10.57 18.52
CA GLY A 5 -0.87 -11.99 18.74
C GLY A 5 0.30 -12.59 17.98
N ASN A 6 0.16 -13.85 17.60
CA ASN A 6 1.21 -14.55 16.86
C ASN A 6 1.12 -14.24 15.36
N ALA A 7 2.26 -13.91 14.75
CA ALA A 7 2.38 -13.72 13.32
C ALA A 7 3.14 -14.89 12.68
N PHE A 8 2.82 -15.17 11.42
CA PHE A 8 3.52 -16.12 10.58
C PHE A 8 4.39 -15.38 9.56
N LEU A 9 5.70 -15.55 9.71
CA LEU A 9 6.70 -15.04 8.80
C LEU A 9 7.41 -16.21 8.12
N ARG A 10 7.57 -16.16 6.80
CA ARG A 10 8.42 -17.14 6.11
C ARG A 10 9.85 -17.03 6.63
N GLN A 11 10.53 -18.15 6.73
CA GLN A 11 11.89 -18.23 7.25
C GLN A 11 12.84 -17.24 6.53
N ILE A 12 13.53 -16.44 7.33
CA ILE A 12 14.59 -15.53 6.87
C ILE A 12 15.91 -16.07 7.41
N LYS A 13 16.93 -16.10 6.56
CA LYS A 13 18.28 -16.52 6.96
C LYS A 13 18.89 -15.49 7.92
N GLY A 14 19.53 -15.96 8.98
CA GLY A 14 20.30 -15.12 9.90
C GLY A 14 19.52 -14.55 11.07
N MET A 15 18.24 -14.88 11.25
CA MET A 15 17.46 -14.50 12.44
C MET A 15 17.59 -15.53 13.55
N ALA A 16 17.69 -15.03 14.78
CA ALA A 16 17.71 -15.81 16.00
C ALA A 16 16.45 -15.54 16.87
N PRO A 17 16.08 -16.46 17.77
CA PRO A 17 15.03 -16.21 18.75
C PRO A 17 15.36 -14.98 19.61
N GLY A 18 14.44 -14.03 19.67
CA GLY A 18 14.61 -12.77 20.40
C GLY A 18 14.92 -11.58 19.50
N ASP A 19 15.26 -11.81 18.22
CA ASP A 19 15.44 -10.71 17.27
C ASP A 19 14.12 -9.98 17.00
N GLU A 20 14.19 -8.66 16.90
CA GLU A 20 13.09 -7.79 16.53
C GLU A 20 13.19 -7.46 15.02
N LEU A 21 12.06 -7.38 14.37
CA LEU A 21 12.00 -7.14 12.94
C LEU A 21 10.78 -6.31 12.59
N LEU A 22 10.99 -5.30 11.75
CA LEU A 22 9.90 -4.59 11.09
C LEU A 22 9.22 -5.53 10.08
N VAL A 23 7.91 -5.67 10.23
CA VAL A 23 7.11 -6.53 9.35
C VAL A 23 5.84 -5.82 8.92
N GLN A 24 5.33 -6.19 7.77
CA GLN A 24 4.05 -5.74 7.24
C GLN A 24 3.06 -6.88 7.22
N VAL A 25 1.86 -6.64 7.77
CA VAL A 25 0.73 -7.56 7.64
C VAL A 25 0.29 -7.64 6.19
N THR A 26 0.10 -8.84 5.67
CA THR A 26 -0.25 -9.07 4.26
C THR A 26 -1.66 -9.62 4.04
N GLY A 27 -2.38 -9.88 5.12
CA GLY A 27 -3.74 -10.39 5.05
C GLY A 27 -4.37 -10.51 6.43
N TYR A 28 -5.63 -10.84 6.45
CA TYR A 28 -6.37 -11.07 7.69
C TYR A 28 -5.95 -12.39 8.36
N GLY A 29 -5.98 -12.41 9.68
CA GLY A 29 -5.88 -13.65 10.45
C GLY A 29 -7.16 -14.47 10.27
N GLU A 30 -7.00 -15.74 9.91
CA GLU A 30 -8.09 -16.71 9.98
C GLU A 30 -8.17 -17.29 11.40
N ASP A 31 -9.37 -17.73 11.81
CA ASP A 31 -9.57 -18.32 13.13
C ASP A 31 -8.57 -19.46 13.41
N GLY A 32 -7.85 -19.33 14.50
CA GLY A 32 -6.83 -20.30 14.91
C GLY A 32 -5.52 -20.28 14.11
N LYS A 33 -5.35 -19.37 13.15
CA LYS A 33 -4.12 -19.20 12.39
C LYS A 33 -3.37 -17.93 12.80
N ALA A 34 -2.06 -17.96 12.63
CA ALA A 34 -1.21 -16.79 12.86
C ALA A 34 -1.37 -15.76 11.73
N ILE A 35 -1.33 -14.47 12.06
CA ILE A 35 -1.45 -13.36 11.11
C ILE A 35 -0.29 -13.43 10.09
N PRO A 36 -0.57 -13.46 8.78
CA PRO A 36 0.48 -13.51 7.78
C PRO A 36 1.22 -12.17 7.68
N VAL A 37 2.55 -12.22 7.76
CA VAL A 37 3.40 -11.04 7.66
C VAL A 37 4.56 -11.25 6.71
N GLN A 38 5.11 -10.16 6.18
CA GLN A 38 6.32 -10.14 5.37
C GLN A 38 7.34 -9.13 5.94
N HIS A 39 8.63 -9.38 5.71
CA HIS A 39 9.71 -8.50 6.13
C HIS A 39 10.04 -7.40 5.10
N ARG A 40 9.63 -7.58 3.85
CA ARG A 40 9.76 -6.55 2.82
C ARG A 40 8.58 -5.59 2.94
N VAL A 41 8.80 -4.51 3.66
CA VAL A 41 7.80 -3.46 3.84
C VAL A 41 7.68 -2.64 2.55
N LEU A 42 6.46 -2.35 2.15
CA LEU A 42 6.13 -1.49 1.01
C LEU A 42 5.15 -0.42 1.47
N PHE A 43 5.43 0.83 1.14
CA PHE A 43 4.51 1.94 1.38
C PHE A 43 3.78 2.22 0.09
N LYS A 44 2.50 1.87 0.03
CA LYS A 44 1.69 1.88 -1.18
C LYS A 44 0.54 2.86 -1.03
N SER A 45 0.47 3.81 -1.94
CA SER A 45 -0.64 4.74 -2.09
C SER A 45 -1.38 4.56 -3.42
N ARG A 46 -2.18 5.56 -3.82
CA ARG A 46 -2.88 5.56 -5.10
C ARG A 46 -1.91 5.62 -6.28
N PHE A 47 -0.92 6.50 -6.23
CA PHE A 47 -0.03 6.80 -7.35
C PHE A 47 1.35 6.16 -7.24
N VAL A 48 1.84 5.95 -6.02
CA VAL A 48 3.21 5.48 -5.82
C VAL A 48 3.32 4.25 -4.93
N ILE A 49 4.43 3.53 -5.07
CA ILE A 49 4.90 2.53 -4.12
C ILE A 49 6.33 2.88 -3.77
N VAL A 50 6.59 3.12 -2.49
CA VAL A 50 7.95 3.31 -1.97
C VAL A 50 8.48 1.98 -1.48
N THR A 51 9.68 1.61 -1.95
CA THR A 51 10.40 0.38 -1.57
C THR A 51 11.63 0.74 -0.77
N PRO A 52 11.64 0.53 0.55
CA PRO A 52 12.75 0.92 1.41
C PRO A 52 14.09 0.31 1.00
N ASN A 53 15.14 1.13 1.04
CA ASN A 53 16.53 0.72 0.82
C ASN A 53 16.78 -0.03 -0.51
N ALA A 54 15.96 0.24 -1.52
CA ALA A 54 16.09 -0.35 -2.85
C ALA A 54 16.00 0.75 -3.92
N PRO A 55 17.00 1.66 -4.02
CA PRO A 55 16.94 2.85 -4.85
C PRO A 55 16.69 2.52 -6.33
N GLY A 56 15.98 3.41 -6.97
CA GLY A 56 15.64 3.34 -8.39
C GLY A 56 14.21 3.81 -8.65
N ILE A 57 13.98 4.41 -9.81
CA ILE A 57 12.66 4.90 -10.22
C ILE A 57 12.14 4.01 -11.33
N ASN A 58 10.93 3.53 -11.18
CA ASN A 58 10.25 2.69 -12.16
C ASN A 58 8.86 3.23 -12.46
N VAL A 59 8.47 3.20 -13.72
CA VAL A 59 7.11 3.53 -14.18
C VAL A 59 6.38 2.23 -14.53
N SER A 60 5.12 2.11 -14.13
CA SER A 60 4.28 0.95 -14.46
C SER A 60 4.37 0.60 -15.94
N ARG A 61 4.48 -0.69 -16.22
CA ARG A 61 4.51 -1.20 -17.60
C ARG A 61 3.17 -1.07 -18.34
N SER A 62 2.09 -0.79 -17.60
CA SER A 62 0.77 -0.53 -18.19
C SER A 62 0.73 0.80 -18.92
N ILE A 63 1.49 1.80 -18.46
CA ILE A 63 1.64 3.10 -19.10
C ILE A 63 2.56 2.90 -20.30
N ARG A 64 1.98 2.95 -21.51
CA ARG A 64 2.68 2.64 -22.76
C ARG A 64 3.08 3.88 -23.53
N ASP A 65 2.50 5.02 -23.21
CA ASP A 65 2.84 6.31 -23.80
C ASP A 65 4.23 6.74 -23.32
N ASP A 66 5.18 6.83 -24.22
CA ASP A 66 6.56 7.15 -23.91
C ASP A 66 6.71 8.61 -23.45
N ASP A 67 5.94 9.54 -24.01
CA ASP A 67 5.96 10.94 -23.60
C ASP A 67 5.45 11.07 -22.16
N ARG A 68 4.33 10.39 -21.82
CA ARG A 68 3.83 10.37 -20.44
C ARG A 68 4.81 9.73 -19.46
N ARG A 69 5.51 8.70 -19.88
CA ARG A 69 6.56 8.06 -19.06
C ARG A 69 7.71 9.01 -18.75
N GLU A 70 8.15 9.81 -19.73
CA GLU A 70 9.20 10.81 -19.53
C GLU A 70 8.73 11.94 -18.61
N GLU A 71 7.52 12.44 -18.79
CA GLU A 71 6.89 13.43 -17.89
C GLU A 71 6.85 12.92 -16.44
N LEU A 72 6.40 11.69 -16.22
CA LEU A 72 6.32 11.10 -14.91
C LEU A 72 7.69 10.94 -14.23
N LEU A 73 8.73 10.63 -14.99
CA LEU A 73 10.11 10.62 -14.46
C LEU A 73 10.57 12.02 -14.08
N ALA A 74 10.23 13.03 -14.89
CA ALA A 74 10.52 14.42 -14.59
C ALA A 74 9.82 14.87 -13.30
N VAL A 75 8.53 14.54 -13.12
CA VAL A 75 7.81 14.82 -11.85
C VAL A 75 8.56 14.30 -10.64
N VAL A 76 9.06 13.06 -10.68
CA VAL A 76 9.82 12.51 -9.55
C VAL A 76 11.13 13.26 -9.33
N HIS A 77 11.87 13.56 -10.40
CA HIS A 77 13.16 14.26 -10.30
C HIS A 77 13.01 15.71 -9.81
N ASP A 78 11.92 16.38 -10.18
CA ASP A 78 11.62 17.74 -9.75
C ASP A 78 11.11 17.78 -8.30
N THR A 79 10.48 16.70 -7.85
CA THR A 79 9.91 16.60 -6.51
C THR A 79 10.94 16.20 -5.46
N VAL A 80 11.87 15.30 -5.80
CA VAL A 80 12.82 14.75 -4.82
C VAL A 80 14.22 14.56 -5.40
N GLU A 81 15.24 14.85 -4.57
CA GLU A 81 16.65 14.61 -4.88
C GLU A 81 17.20 13.46 -4.01
N ASN A 82 17.96 12.55 -4.61
CA ASN A 82 18.76 11.53 -3.90
C ASN A 82 18.01 10.72 -2.82
N VAL A 83 16.89 10.13 -3.19
CA VAL A 83 16.10 9.28 -2.28
C VAL A 83 16.75 7.90 -2.13
N PRO A 84 16.99 7.41 -0.88
CA PRO A 84 17.56 6.09 -0.64
C PRO A 84 16.59 4.94 -0.91
N HIS A 85 15.34 5.26 -1.20
CA HIS A 85 14.26 4.33 -1.46
C HIS A 85 13.98 4.17 -2.94
N GLY A 86 13.44 3.03 -3.34
CA GLY A 86 12.90 2.86 -4.68
C GLY A 86 11.50 3.48 -4.78
N ILE A 87 11.21 4.03 -5.95
CA ILE A 87 9.91 4.63 -6.28
C ILE A 87 9.34 3.90 -7.49
N ILE A 88 8.11 3.42 -7.37
CA ILE A 88 7.36 2.82 -8.47
C ILE A 88 6.11 3.66 -8.70
N LEU A 89 6.03 4.30 -9.86
CA LEU A 89 4.84 5.01 -10.32
C LEU A 89 3.83 4.01 -10.86
N ARG A 90 2.61 4.04 -10.32
CA ARG A 90 1.54 3.08 -10.63
C ARG A 90 0.80 3.46 -11.90
N SER A 91 -0.03 2.55 -12.41
CA SER A 91 -0.84 2.79 -13.62
C SER A 91 -1.81 3.96 -13.47
N SER A 92 -2.29 4.24 -12.27
CA SER A 92 -3.14 5.40 -11.98
C SER A 92 -2.50 6.76 -12.29
N CYS A 93 -1.16 6.82 -12.41
CA CYS A 93 -0.44 8.03 -12.84
C CYS A 93 -0.67 8.39 -14.31
N GLU A 94 -1.21 7.47 -15.13
CA GLU A 94 -1.40 7.71 -16.56
C GLU A 94 -2.31 8.92 -16.84
N VAL A 95 -3.36 9.07 -16.01
CA VAL A 95 -4.38 10.12 -16.15
C VAL A 95 -4.41 11.12 -15.01
N ALA A 96 -3.49 11.00 -14.05
CA ALA A 96 -3.44 11.87 -12.88
C ALA A 96 -2.72 13.19 -13.18
N GLU A 97 -3.06 14.22 -12.42
CA GLU A 97 -2.35 15.48 -12.43
C GLU A 97 -0.97 15.33 -11.76
N ASP A 98 0.04 15.98 -12.30
CA ASP A 98 1.42 15.89 -11.82
C ASP A 98 1.57 16.37 -10.37
N ALA A 99 0.80 17.38 -9.97
CA ALA A 99 0.79 17.89 -8.61
C ALA A 99 0.29 16.85 -7.60
N ASP A 100 -0.77 16.10 -7.95
CA ASP A 100 -1.32 15.05 -7.09
C ASP A 100 -0.32 13.90 -6.91
N ILE A 101 0.41 13.56 -7.97
CA ILE A 101 1.47 12.54 -7.93
C ILE A 101 2.63 12.99 -7.03
N ALA A 102 3.04 14.26 -7.15
CA ALA A 102 4.12 14.84 -6.34
C ALA A 102 3.74 14.86 -4.84
N ASP A 103 2.54 15.31 -4.50
CA ASP A 103 2.05 15.35 -3.13
C ASP A 103 1.96 13.96 -2.51
N ASP A 104 1.46 12.98 -3.26
CA ASP A 104 1.35 11.59 -2.84
C ASP A 104 2.75 10.97 -2.61
N LEU A 105 3.70 11.25 -3.50
CA LEU A 105 5.09 10.83 -3.37
C LEU A 105 5.74 11.36 -2.09
N LEU A 106 5.61 12.66 -1.82
CA LEU A 106 6.15 13.28 -0.60
C LEU A 106 5.52 12.68 0.67
N SER A 107 4.22 12.46 0.64
CA SER A 107 3.49 11.84 1.75
C SER A 107 3.99 10.41 2.04
N MET A 108 4.19 9.59 1.00
CA MET A 108 4.67 8.22 1.15
C MET A 108 6.13 8.14 1.57
N LEU A 109 6.99 9.04 1.09
CA LEU A 109 8.37 9.12 1.54
C LEU A 109 8.44 9.54 3.01
N SER A 110 7.65 10.53 3.42
CA SER A 110 7.57 10.95 4.82
C SER A 110 7.11 9.82 5.74
N LEU A 111 6.09 9.07 5.33
CA LEU A 111 5.62 7.90 6.07
C LEU A 111 6.70 6.82 6.16
N ALA A 112 7.40 6.55 5.06
CA ALA A 112 8.47 5.57 5.03
C ALA A 112 9.60 5.96 5.99
N ASP A 113 10.04 7.22 5.97
CA ASP A 113 11.10 7.72 6.86
C ASP A 113 10.68 7.65 8.33
N GLN A 114 9.44 8.01 8.66
CA GLN A 114 8.91 7.92 10.03
C GLN A 114 8.91 6.47 10.54
N VAL A 115 8.40 5.53 9.76
CA VAL A 115 8.34 4.12 10.15
C VAL A 115 9.72 3.48 10.22
N LEU A 116 10.63 3.83 9.29
CA LEU A 116 11.97 3.26 9.24
C LEU A 116 12.93 3.85 10.28
N SER A 117 12.67 5.06 10.77
CA SER A 117 13.45 5.72 11.82
C SER A 117 12.97 5.40 13.22
N ASP A 118 11.90 4.60 13.34
CA ASP A 118 11.41 4.16 14.65
C ASP A 118 12.46 3.27 15.33
N ASP A 119 12.81 3.64 16.55
CA ASP A 119 13.79 2.97 17.42
C ASP A 119 13.13 2.36 18.67
N GLY A 120 11.80 2.23 18.64
CA GLY A 120 10.99 1.58 19.65
C GLY A 120 11.41 0.13 19.85
N SER A 121 11.01 -0.46 20.95
CA SER A 121 11.32 -1.83 21.30
C SER A 121 10.07 -2.62 21.65
N GLY A 122 10.07 -3.90 21.29
CA GLY A 122 8.96 -4.81 21.53
C GLY A 122 7.88 -4.77 20.44
N PRO A 123 6.81 -5.56 20.62
CA PRO A 123 5.72 -5.61 19.66
C PRO A 123 4.92 -4.31 19.65
N GLU A 124 5.05 -3.53 18.59
CA GLU A 124 4.38 -2.24 18.40
C GLU A 124 3.72 -2.17 17.03
N MET A 125 2.61 -1.45 16.93
CA MET A 125 1.96 -1.13 15.67
C MET A 125 2.33 0.29 15.27
N LEU A 126 3.21 0.44 14.28
CA LEU A 126 3.73 1.73 13.83
C LEU A 126 2.76 2.47 12.92
N THR A 127 1.94 1.73 12.17
CA THR A 127 0.90 2.29 11.32
C THR A 127 -0.25 1.31 11.15
N GLU A 128 -1.46 1.83 11.13
CA GLU A 128 -2.65 1.04 10.84
C GLU A 128 -2.78 0.77 9.33
N GLY A 129 -3.47 -0.31 8.99
CA GLY A 129 -3.86 -0.59 7.61
C GLY A 129 -4.98 0.36 7.14
N ASP A 130 -5.02 0.60 5.85
CA ASP A 130 -6.09 1.39 5.24
C ASP A 130 -7.46 0.73 5.45
N SER A 131 -8.49 1.56 5.62
CA SER A 131 -9.87 1.09 5.62
C SER A 131 -10.25 0.48 4.25
N PRO A 132 -11.27 -0.39 4.17
CA PRO A 132 -11.72 -0.97 2.90
C PRO A 132 -12.02 0.08 1.81
N HIS A 133 -12.55 1.24 2.19
CA HIS A 133 -12.80 2.34 1.26
C HIS A 133 -11.51 2.94 0.70
N LEU A 134 -10.51 3.16 1.55
CA LEU A 134 -9.21 3.65 1.12
C LEU A 134 -8.47 2.63 0.25
N LEU A 135 -8.59 1.33 0.59
CA LEU A 135 -8.04 0.26 -0.25
C LEU A 135 -8.68 0.25 -1.64
N ALA A 136 -10.00 0.35 -1.72
CA ALA A 136 -10.72 0.41 -2.98
C ALA A 136 -10.32 1.67 -3.78
N TRP A 137 -10.32 2.84 -3.15
CA TRP A 137 -9.91 4.09 -3.76
C TRP A 137 -8.46 4.06 -4.27
N ARG A 138 -7.57 3.47 -3.51
CA ARG A 138 -6.15 3.32 -3.87
C ARG A 138 -5.95 2.39 -5.06
N ASP A 139 -6.72 1.31 -5.14
CA ASP A 139 -6.48 0.24 -6.12
C ASP A 139 -7.37 0.33 -7.37
N TRP A 140 -8.46 1.10 -7.32
CA TRP A 140 -9.29 1.37 -8.50
C TRP A 140 -8.78 2.60 -9.25
N VAL A 141 -8.57 2.46 -10.54
CA VAL A 141 -8.06 3.55 -11.38
C VAL A 141 -9.07 4.68 -11.47
N GLU A 142 -10.33 4.34 -11.75
CA GLU A 142 -11.45 5.28 -11.76
C GLU A 142 -12.69 4.58 -11.19
N PRO A 143 -13.35 5.15 -10.17
CA PRO A 143 -14.68 4.71 -9.81
C PRO A 143 -15.66 5.09 -10.93
N ALA A 144 -16.45 4.13 -11.41
CA ALA A 144 -17.43 4.39 -12.46
C ALA A 144 -18.53 5.33 -11.97
N GLU A 145 -18.88 5.26 -10.69
CA GLU A 145 -19.91 6.05 -10.04
C GLU A 145 -19.64 6.13 -8.54
N VAL A 146 -19.92 7.29 -7.94
CA VAL A 146 -19.87 7.47 -6.48
C VAL A 146 -21.29 7.68 -5.98
N VAL A 147 -21.81 6.74 -5.21
CA VAL A 147 -23.14 6.77 -4.64
C VAL A 147 -23.05 7.19 -3.17
N THR A 148 -23.64 8.34 -2.85
CA THR A 148 -23.65 8.91 -1.50
C THR A 148 -25.06 9.03 -0.91
N GLU A 149 -26.08 8.58 -1.65
CA GLU A 149 -27.47 8.66 -1.25
C GLU A 149 -27.85 7.53 -0.29
N ASP A 150 -28.74 7.83 0.65
CA ASP A 150 -29.34 6.82 1.51
C ASP A 150 -30.08 5.77 0.67
N GLY A 151 -29.86 4.48 0.98
CA GLY A 151 -30.46 3.38 0.21
C GLY A 151 -29.68 3.00 -1.07
N GLY A 152 -28.51 3.56 -1.29
CA GLY A 152 -27.67 3.26 -2.45
C GLY A 152 -27.26 1.79 -2.51
N PHE A 153 -27.04 1.14 -1.38
CA PHE A 153 -26.69 -0.28 -1.33
C PHE A 153 -27.82 -1.18 -1.85
N GLU A 154 -29.06 -0.89 -1.49
CA GLU A 154 -30.24 -1.60 -1.96
C GLU A 154 -30.48 -1.36 -3.46
N THR A 155 -30.41 -0.07 -3.88
CA THR A 155 -30.64 0.32 -5.28
C THR A 155 -29.64 -0.34 -6.24
N HIS A 156 -28.38 -0.50 -5.82
CA HIS A 156 -27.32 -1.08 -6.63
C HIS A 156 -27.09 -2.60 -6.36
N GLY A 157 -27.95 -3.24 -5.59
CA GLY A 157 -27.89 -4.69 -5.35
C GLY A 157 -26.68 -5.14 -4.55
N VAL A 158 -26.06 -4.25 -3.75
CA VAL A 158 -24.87 -4.58 -2.96
C VAL A 158 -25.20 -5.58 -1.88
N MET A 159 -26.37 -5.47 -1.23
CA MET A 159 -26.79 -6.40 -0.18
C MET A 159 -27.02 -7.80 -0.73
N ASP A 160 -27.64 -7.91 -1.91
CA ASP A 160 -27.85 -9.21 -2.58
C ASP A 160 -26.50 -9.87 -2.93
N ALA A 161 -25.52 -9.08 -3.37
CA ALA A 161 -24.19 -9.56 -3.68
C ALA A 161 -23.44 -10.06 -2.43
N VAL A 162 -23.56 -9.35 -1.30
CA VAL A 162 -22.96 -9.76 -0.02
C VAL A 162 -23.59 -11.06 0.47
N GLU A 163 -24.92 -11.15 0.46
CA GLU A 163 -25.65 -12.36 0.87
C GLU A 163 -25.27 -13.58 0.00
N ALA A 164 -25.10 -13.36 -1.31
CA ALA A 164 -24.64 -14.42 -2.22
C ALA A 164 -23.21 -14.91 -1.93
N LEU A 165 -22.34 -14.03 -1.41
CA LEU A 165 -20.97 -14.40 -1.01
C LEU A 165 -20.93 -15.16 0.32
N GLU A 166 -21.84 -14.84 1.24
CA GLU A 166 -21.94 -15.48 2.56
C GLU A 166 -22.67 -16.82 2.53
N SER A 167 -23.43 -17.09 1.46
CA SER A 167 -24.12 -18.36 1.29
C SER A 167 -23.13 -19.52 1.10
N PRO A 168 -23.19 -20.57 1.92
CA PRO A 168 -22.29 -21.72 1.76
C PRO A 168 -22.53 -22.39 0.40
N ARG A 169 -21.46 -22.63 -0.33
CA ARG A 169 -21.45 -23.38 -1.59
C ARG A 169 -21.53 -24.90 -1.32
#